data_f4177602a9d7e4aded01df9241915bac
#
_entry.id   f4177602a9d7e4aded01df9241915bac
#
_cell.length_a   1.000
_cell.length_b   1.000
_cell.length_c   1.000
_cell.angle_alpha   90.00
_cell.angle_beta   90.00
_cell.angle_gamma   90.00
#
_symmetry.space_group_name_H-M   'P 1'
#
loop_
_entity.id
_entity.type
_entity.pdbx_description
1 polymer ?
#
loop_
_entity_poly.entity_id
_entity_poly.type
_entity_poly.pdbx_seq_one_letter_code
_entity_poly.pdbx_strand_id
1 'polypeptide(L)'
;STQGYSSAASDVYKRQDVNRWQIDAAVTLIDEGNTIPFISRYRKEATGSLNDEQLRKLHERLLYLRNLEEKKEQVISSIEEQGKMTEELKEKILLAETLVTVEDLYRPYRPKRRTRATIAKEKGLEPLAAYMMLQQAKEPLEETAKQYISEEKEVKTEEEAIAGAKDIIAEIISDNADYRTWIRKTTMKKGKVVSTAKDPETESVYEMYYEFEESVEKLAGHRILALNRGEKEKILTVKVEAPEEDILRYLEKKTIVNDNPYTTSVLKEVVEDSYKRLIEPAIEREIRNCLLYT
;
A
#
# COMPACT_ATOMS: atom_id res chain seq x y z
N SER A 1 -1.02 26.19 -0.26
CA SER A 1 0.20 26.65 -0.93
C SER A 1 0.08 26.52 -2.45
N THR A 2 0.54 27.54 -3.16
CA THR A 2 0.37 27.74 -4.62
C THR A 2 1.07 26.66 -5.50
N GLN A 3 1.99 25.89 -4.95
CA GLN A 3 2.80 24.91 -5.69
C GLN A 3 2.04 23.61 -5.98
N GLY A 4 1.14 23.17 -5.11
CA GLY A 4 0.29 22.00 -5.33
C GLY A 4 -0.73 22.22 -6.45
N TYR A 5 -1.21 23.47 -6.63
CA TYR A 5 -2.12 23.85 -7.71
C TYR A 5 -1.48 23.75 -9.11
N SER A 6 -0.19 24.05 -9.23
CA SER A 6 0.50 24.02 -10.53
C SER A 6 0.68 22.61 -11.08
N SER A 7 0.95 21.63 -10.23
CA SER A 7 1.08 20.20 -10.62
C SER A 7 -0.28 19.60 -10.95
N ALA A 8 -1.31 19.92 -10.16
CA ALA A 8 -2.68 19.46 -10.34
C ALA A 8 -3.30 19.93 -11.66
N ALA A 9 -3.13 21.21 -11.94
CA ALA A 9 -3.58 21.80 -13.20
C ALA A 9 -2.88 21.16 -14.41
N SER A 10 -1.57 20.83 -14.28
CA SER A 10 -0.80 20.20 -15.36
C SER A 10 -1.29 18.80 -15.71
N ASP A 11 -1.76 18.02 -14.74
CA ASP A 11 -2.21 16.63 -14.95
C ASP A 11 -3.59 16.55 -15.62
N VAL A 12 -4.50 17.45 -15.23
CA VAL A 12 -5.84 17.58 -15.84
C VAL A 12 -5.73 18.15 -17.26
N TYR A 13 -4.81 19.10 -17.45
CA TYR A 13 -4.49 19.69 -18.75
C TYR A 13 -4.06 18.64 -19.79
N LYS A 14 -3.19 17.70 -19.42
CA LYS A 14 -2.67 16.68 -20.33
C LYS A 14 -3.68 15.60 -20.76
N ARG A 15 -4.77 15.45 -20.01
CA ARG A 15 -5.73 14.34 -20.22
C ARG A 15 -7.03 14.70 -20.89
N GLN A 16 -7.41 16.00 -20.99
CA GLN A 16 -8.78 16.40 -21.37
C GLN A 16 -8.89 17.53 -22.43
N ASP A 17 -7.83 17.92 -23.11
CA ASP A 17 -7.84 19.07 -24.06
C ASP A 17 -8.43 20.36 -23.45
N VAL A 18 -8.21 20.60 -22.16
CA VAL A 18 -8.72 21.75 -21.42
C VAL A 18 -7.59 22.75 -21.16
N ASN A 19 -7.81 24.03 -21.41
CA ASN A 19 -6.82 25.08 -21.17
C ASN A 19 -6.66 25.39 -19.67
N ARG A 20 -5.47 25.80 -19.26
CA ARG A 20 -5.16 26.14 -17.87
C ARG A 20 -6.12 27.19 -17.29
N TRP A 21 -6.43 28.23 -18.05
CA TRP A 21 -7.36 29.29 -17.60
C TRP A 21 -8.77 28.77 -17.30
N GLN A 22 -9.23 27.74 -18.03
CA GLN A 22 -10.53 27.11 -17.80
C GLN A 22 -10.54 26.35 -16.47
N ILE A 23 -9.42 25.69 -16.14
CA ILE A 23 -9.25 25.00 -14.87
C ILE A 23 -9.24 26.01 -13.73
N ASP A 24 -8.44 27.07 -13.85
CA ASP A 24 -8.32 28.10 -12.81
C ASP A 24 -9.69 28.79 -12.56
N ALA A 25 -10.44 29.10 -13.62
CA ALA A 25 -11.77 29.65 -13.50
C ALA A 25 -12.77 28.69 -12.84
N ALA A 26 -12.74 27.40 -13.22
CA ALA A 26 -13.61 26.39 -12.63
C ALA A 26 -13.29 26.15 -11.14
N VAL A 27 -12.00 26.09 -10.78
CA VAL A 27 -11.56 25.95 -9.39
C VAL A 27 -12.02 27.15 -8.56
N THR A 28 -11.88 28.38 -9.07
CA THR A 28 -12.35 29.58 -8.38
C THR A 28 -13.85 29.51 -8.10
N LEU A 29 -14.65 29.14 -9.10
CA LEU A 29 -16.11 29.00 -8.93
C LEU A 29 -16.49 27.89 -7.94
N ILE A 30 -15.76 26.77 -7.93
CA ILE A 30 -15.95 25.68 -6.94
C ILE A 30 -15.64 26.19 -5.54
N ASP A 31 -14.56 26.92 -5.36
CA ASP A 31 -14.13 27.47 -4.07
C ASP A 31 -15.08 28.54 -3.53
N GLU A 32 -15.79 29.24 -4.42
CA GLU A 32 -16.90 30.13 -4.07
C GLU A 32 -18.17 29.38 -3.63
N GLY A 33 -18.16 28.04 -3.61
CA GLY A 33 -19.29 27.21 -3.18
C GLY A 33 -20.32 26.92 -4.26
N ASN A 34 -20.02 27.21 -5.53
CA ASN A 34 -20.95 26.91 -6.63
C ASN A 34 -20.98 25.39 -6.90
N THR A 35 -22.17 24.85 -7.14
CA THR A 35 -22.33 23.44 -7.52
C THR A 35 -21.96 23.19 -8.97
N ILE A 36 -21.49 21.98 -9.30
CA ILE A 36 -21.13 21.60 -10.68
C ILE A 36 -22.27 21.83 -11.67
N PRO A 37 -23.54 21.42 -11.39
CA PRO A 37 -24.67 21.73 -12.28
C PRO A 37 -24.92 23.22 -12.47
N PHE A 38 -24.67 24.05 -11.48
CA PHE A 38 -24.80 25.50 -11.60
C PHE A 38 -23.72 26.07 -12.51
N ILE A 39 -22.48 25.68 -12.34
CA ILE A 39 -21.34 26.13 -13.16
C ILE A 39 -21.57 25.73 -14.62
N SER A 40 -21.93 24.46 -14.88
CA SER A 40 -22.15 23.97 -16.25
C SER A 40 -23.28 24.65 -17.00
N ARG A 41 -24.29 25.15 -16.28
CA ARG A 41 -25.46 25.82 -16.89
C ARG A 41 -25.31 27.33 -16.99
N TYR A 42 -24.82 27.98 -15.95
CA TYR A 42 -24.90 29.43 -15.78
C TYR A 42 -23.54 30.15 -15.81
N ARG A 43 -22.44 29.43 -15.90
CA ARG A 43 -21.07 29.98 -15.92
C ARG A 43 -20.24 29.48 -17.11
N LYS A 44 -20.90 29.14 -18.21
CA LYS A 44 -20.25 28.64 -19.43
C LYS A 44 -19.19 29.58 -19.98
N GLU A 45 -19.49 30.88 -20.02
CA GLU A 45 -18.55 31.87 -20.51
C GLU A 45 -17.30 31.98 -19.63
N ALA A 46 -17.46 31.90 -18.32
CA ALA A 46 -16.35 31.96 -17.37
C ALA A 46 -15.43 30.74 -17.45
N THR A 47 -15.98 29.58 -17.79
CA THR A 47 -15.22 28.30 -17.85
C THR A 47 -14.86 27.86 -19.27
N GLY A 48 -15.12 28.69 -20.27
CA GLY A 48 -14.91 28.33 -21.67
C GLY A 48 -15.74 27.12 -22.11
N SER A 49 -16.97 27.04 -21.63
CA SER A 49 -17.97 26.02 -21.98
C SER A 49 -17.58 24.58 -21.51
N LEU A 50 -16.89 24.44 -20.41
CA LEU A 50 -16.70 23.13 -19.79
C LEU A 50 -18.05 22.48 -19.52
N ASN A 51 -18.20 21.22 -19.96
CA ASN A 51 -19.41 20.44 -19.71
C ASN A 51 -19.46 19.82 -18.31
N ASP A 52 -20.62 19.29 -17.94
CA ASP A 52 -20.84 18.69 -16.61
C ASP A 52 -19.85 17.55 -16.30
N GLU A 53 -19.55 16.71 -17.28
CA GLU A 53 -18.60 15.60 -17.12
C GLU A 53 -17.17 16.08 -16.87
N GLN A 54 -16.70 17.06 -17.65
CA GLN A 54 -15.38 17.66 -17.47
C GLN A 54 -15.25 18.35 -16.10
N LEU A 55 -16.30 19.09 -15.68
CA LEU A 55 -16.32 19.73 -14.37
C LEU A 55 -16.35 18.73 -13.22
N ARG A 56 -17.08 17.62 -13.33
CA ARG A 56 -17.06 16.54 -12.32
C ARG A 56 -15.69 15.91 -12.19
N LYS A 57 -15.07 15.51 -13.29
CA LYS A 57 -13.73 14.94 -13.31
C LYS A 57 -12.68 15.91 -12.73
N LEU A 58 -12.80 17.19 -13.07
CA LEU A 58 -11.96 18.23 -12.49
C LEU A 58 -12.15 18.33 -10.98
N HIS A 59 -13.40 18.37 -10.51
CA HIS A 59 -13.73 18.46 -9.09
C HIS A 59 -13.24 17.25 -8.30
N GLU A 60 -13.46 16.04 -8.79
CA GLU A 60 -12.97 14.81 -8.19
C GLU A 60 -11.44 14.81 -8.07
N ARG A 61 -10.75 15.22 -9.14
CA ARG A 61 -9.30 15.33 -9.13
C ARG A 61 -8.78 16.42 -8.18
N LEU A 62 -9.46 17.56 -8.13
CA LEU A 62 -9.14 18.64 -7.20
C LEU A 62 -9.27 18.18 -5.74
N LEU A 63 -10.34 17.50 -5.40
CA LEU A 63 -10.54 16.93 -4.06
C LEU A 63 -9.45 15.91 -3.72
N TYR A 64 -9.12 15.02 -4.64
CA TYR A 64 -8.05 14.05 -4.44
C TYR A 64 -6.71 14.73 -4.15
N LEU A 65 -6.34 15.75 -4.91
CA LEU A 65 -5.07 16.44 -4.76
C LEU A 65 -5.01 17.26 -3.47
N ARG A 66 -6.12 17.86 -3.05
CA ARG A 66 -6.22 18.53 -1.75
C ARG A 66 -6.04 17.55 -0.61
N ASN A 67 -6.71 16.41 -0.67
CA ASN A 67 -6.54 15.35 0.31
C ASN A 67 -5.09 14.82 0.34
N LEU A 68 -4.43 14.72 -0.83
CA LEU A 68 -3.03 14.31 -0.92
C LEU A 68 -2.11 15.31 -0.22
N GLU A 69 -2.26 16.61 -0.47
CA GLU A 69 -1.43 17.66 0.16
C GLU A 69 -1.69 17.74 1.67
N GLU A 70 -2.94 17.70 2.09
CA GLU A 70 -3.29 17.64 3.52
C GLU A 70 -2.67 16.42 4.21
N LYS A 71 -2.71 15.26 3.54
CA LYS A 71 -2.10 14.04 4.06
C LYS A 71 -0.58 14.15 4.17
N LYS A 72 0.09 14.76 3.19
CA LYS A 72 1.53 15.03 3.26
C LYS A 72 1.88 15.90 4.46
N GLU A 73 1.15 16.99 4.67
CA GLU A 73 1.36 17.90 5.80
C GLU A 73 1.17 17.18 7.15
N GLN A 74 0.10 16.40 7.30
CA GLN A 74 -0.17 15.60 8.50
C GLN A 74 0.95 14.58 8.79
N VAL A 75 1.40 13.87 7.76
CA VAL A 75 2.47 12.87 7.88
C VAL A 75 3.80 13.51 8.25
N ILE A 76 4.16 14.61 7.60
CA ILE A 76 5.40 15.36 7.92
C ILE A 76 5.36 15.82 9.37
N SER A 77 4.30 16.47 9.81
CA SER A 77 4.13 16.93 11.19
C SER A 77 4.26 15.78 12.19
N SER A 78 3.58 14.67 11.94
CA SER A 78 3.63 13.50 12.83
C SER A 78 5.02 12.88 12.96
N ILE A 79 5.81 12.86 11.89
CA ILE A 79 7.18 12.32 11.92
C ILE A 79 8.15 13.32 12.55
N GLU A 80 7.96 14.63 12.32
CA GLU A 80 8.73 15.69 12.95
C GLU A 80 8.53 15.69 14.46
N GLU A 81 7.29 15.53 14.96
CA GLU A 81 6.97 15.41 16.38
C GLU A 81 7.65 14.20 17.06
N GLN A 82 7.89 13.13 16.30
CA GLN A 82 8.64 11.96 16.77
C GLN A 82 10.17 12.16 16.74
N GLY A 83 10.66 13.28 16.20
CA GLY A 83 12.09 13.53 16.03
C GLY A 83 12.78 12.60 15.03
N LYS A 84 12.02 12.00 14.11
CA LYS A 84 12.51 11.00 13.15
C LYS A 84 12.53 11.50 11.70
N MET A 85 12.19 12.77 11.47
CA MET A 85 12.21 13.36 10.12
C MET A 85 13.65 13.54 9.65
N THR A 86 13.89 13.19 8.39
CA THR A 86 15.12 13.47 7.65
C THR A 86 14.79 14.27 6.39
N GLU A 87 15.75 15.04 5.88
CA GLU A 87 15.54 15.81 4.64
C GLU A 87 15.18 14.92 3.45
N GLU A 88 15.84 13.76 3.31
CA GLU A 88 15.55 12.78 2.27
C GLU A 88 14.12 12.24 2.37
N LEU A 89 13.64 11.92 3.58
CA LEU A 89 12.28 11.42 3.80
C LEU A 89 11.25 12.50 3.49
N LYS A 90 11.51 13.74 3.93
CA LYS A 90 10.66 14.90 3.67
C LYS A 90 10.51 15.15 2.17
N GLU A 91 11.62 15.10 1.43
CA GLU A 91 11.63 15.25 -0.03
C GLU A 91 10.81 14.13 -0.69
N LYS A 92 11.00 12.87 -0.29
CA LYS A 92 10.21 11.73 -0.81
C LYS A 92 8.71 11.91 -0.58
N ILE A 93 8.30 12.39 0.60
CA ILE A 93 6.89 12.64 0.92
C ILE A 93 6.34 13.78 0.05
N LEU A 94 7.09 14.87 -0.09
CA LEU A 94 6.67 16.02 -0.92
C LEU A 94 6.54 15.65 -2.40
N LEU A 95 7.41 14.81 -2.92
CA LEU A 95 7.40 14.34 -4.31
C LEU A 95 6.38 13.22 -4.56
N ALA A 96 5.77 12.66 -3.53
CA ALA A 96 4.78 11.59 -3.70
C ALA A 96 3.56 12.07 -4.48
N GLU A 97 3.19 11.34 -5.53
CA GLU A 97 2.08 11.67 -6.44
C GLU A 97 0.76 11.01 -6.04
N THR A 98 0.79 10.06 -5.09
CA THR A 98 -0.38 9.31 -4.66
C THR A 98 -0.48 9.19 -3.14
N LEU A 99 -1.72 9.12 -2.62
CA LEU A 99 -1.97 8.85 -1.20
C LEU A 99 -1.33 7.54 -0.74
N VAL A 100 -1.33 6.52 -1.58
CA VAL A 100 -0.74 5.21 -1.26
C VAL A 100 0.76 5.32 -1.05
N THR A 101 1.46 6.11 -1.87
CA THR A 101 2.91 6.37 -1.70
C THR A 101 3.18 7.09 -0.38
N VAL A 102 2.39 8.09 -0.03
CA VAL A 102 2.51 8.80 1.26
C VAL A 102 2.28 7.84 2.44
N GLU A 103 1.25 7.01 2.36
CA GLU A 103 0.96 6.00 3.40
C GLU A 103 2.09 4.97 3.54
N ASP A 104 2.68 4.51 2.44
CA ASP A 104 3.81 3.58 2.48
C ASP A 104 5.05 4.22 3.15
N LEU A 105 5.34 5.49 2.85
CA LEU A 105 6.43 6.24 3.48
C LEU A 105 6.19 6.49 4.98
N TYR A 106 4.93 6.68 5.38
CA TYR A 106 4.53 6.90 6.76
C TYR A 106 4.49 5.62 7.59
N ARG A 107 4.31 4.46 6.97
CA ARG A 107 4.07 3.18 7.65
C ARG A 107 5.07 2.83 8.76
N PRO A 108 6.40 3.01 8.62
CA PRO A 108 7.36 2.76 9.70
C PRO A 108 7.17 3.67 10.92
N TYR A 109 6.60 4.85 10.74
CA TYR A 109 6.47 5.90 11.76
C TYR A 109 5.06 5.98 12.35
N ARG A 110 4.10 5.31 11.69
CA ARG A 110 2.71 5.31 12.13
C ARG A 110 2.56 4.63 13.49
N PRO A 111 1.87 5.25 14.46
CA PRO A 111 1.54 4.59 15.71
C PRO A 111 0.79 3.28 15.43
N LYS A 112 1.37 2.16 15.83
CA LYS A 112 0.79 0.84 15.62
C LYS A 112 0.11 0.36 16.90
N ARG A 113 -0.95 -0.42 16.73
CA ARG A 113 -1.47 -1.23 17.83
C ARG A 113 -0.38 -2.24 18.24
N ARG A 114 -0.50 -2.81 19.45
CA ARG A 114 0.44 -3.82 19.96
C ARG A 114 0.55 -5.00 18.98
N THR A 115 1.65 -5.03 18.21
CA THR A 115 1.98 -6.08 17.24
C THR A 115 2.95 -7.08 17.86
N ARG A 116 3.17 -8.25 17.21
CA ARG A 116 4.20 -9.19 17.61
C ARG A 116 5.60 -8.54 17.66
N ALA A 117 5.90 -7.72 16.67
CA ALA A 117 7.15 -6.96 16.62
C ALA A 117 7.26 -5.93 17.76
N THR A 118 6.18 -5.22 18.10
CA THR A 118 6.18 -4.28 19.23
C THR A 118 6.46 -5.01 20.55
N ILE A 119 5.80 -6.15 20.76
CA ILE A 119 6.04 -7.01 21.94
C ILE A 119 7.51 -7.48 21.99
N ALA A 120 8.06 -7.91 20.86
CA ALA A 120 9.46 -8.34 20.78
C ALA A 120 10.44 -7.19 21.08
N LYS A 121 10.13 -5.98 20.65
CA LYS A 121 10.90 -4.77 20.98
C LYS A 121 10.83 -4.42 22.46
N GLU A 122 9.65 -4.50 23.07
CA GLU A 122 9.46 -4.34 24.52
C GLU A 122 10.30 -5.36 25.32
N LYS A 123 10.45 -6.59 24.79
CA LYS A 123 11.32 -7.62 25.33
C LYS A 123 12.82 -7.39 25.09
N GLY A 124 13.20 -6.33 24.39
CA GLY A 124 14.59 -5.95 24.13
C GLY A 124 15.28 -6.77 23.04
N LEU A 125 14.53 -7.33 22.07
CA LEU A 125 15.06 -8.20 21.01
C LEU A 125 15.50 -7.46 19.74
N GLU A 126 15.42 -6.13 19.71
CA GLU A 126 15.89 -5.34 18.56
C GLU A 126 17.37 -5.56 18.22
N PRO A 127 18.32 -5.62 19.21
CA PRO A 127 19.73 -5.87 18.89
C PRO A 127 19.94 -7.26 18.26
N LEU A 128 19.18 -8.28 18.66
CA LEU A 128 19.24 -9.60 18.04
C LEU A 128 18.75 -9.56 16.60
N ALA A 129 17.64 -8.87 16.34
CA ALA A 129 17.14 -8.66 14.99
C ALA A 129 18.17 -7.91 14.11
N ALA A 130 18.80 -6.87 14.63
CA ALA A 130 19.87 -6.13 13.94
C ALA A 130 21.07 -7.03 13.65
N TYR A 131 21.50 -7.86 14.61
CA TYR A 131 22.57 -8.82 14.41
C TYR A 131 22.27 -9.82 13.28
N MET A 132 21.04 -10.36 13.25
CA MET A 132 20.62 -11.25 12.17
C MET A 132 20.63 -10.56 10.80
N MET A 133 20.21 -9.29 10.74
CA MET A 133 20.19 -8.50 9.50
C MET A 133 21.58 -8.10 9.01
N LEU A 134 22.60 -8.06 9.85
CA LEU A 134 23.98 -7.86 9.43
C LEU A 134 24.55 -9.04 8.62
N GLN A 135 23.98 -10.24 8.76
CA GLN A 135 24.36 -11.45 8.01
C GLN A 135 25.86 -11.78 8.11
N GLN A 136 26.43 -11.56 9.27
CA GLN A 136 27.84 -11.79 9.58
C GLN A 136 28.00 -12.70 10.81
N ALA A 137 27.00 -13.53 11.11
CA ALA A 137 27.06 -14.45 12.23
C ALA A 137 28.23 -15.42 12.07
N LYS A 138 28.98 -15.63 13.16
CA LYS A 138 30.15 -16.51 13.22
C LYS A 138 29.84 -17.82 13.94
N GLU A 139 28.68 -17.91 14.56
CA GLU A 139 28.20 -19.05 15.34
C GLU A 139 26.70 -19.23 15.14
N PRO A 140 26.11 -20.36 15.51
CA PRO A 140 24.67 -20.57 15.46
C PRO A 140 23.91 -19.46 16.21
N LEU A 141 22.76 -19.07 15.70
CA LEU A 141 21.95 -17.98 16.27
C LEU A 141 21.51 -18.28 17.71
N GLU A 142 21.33 -19.54 18.06
CA GLU A 142 20.98 -20.01 19.40
C GLU A 142 22.04 -19.60 20.42
N GLU A 143 23.34 -19.66 20.06
CA GLU A 143 24.43 -19.25 20.95
C GLU A 143 24.36 -17.72 21.23
N THR A 144 24.16 -16.94 20.19
CA THR A 144 23.97 -15.48 20.35
C THR A 144 22.67 -15.19 21.10
N ALA A 145 21.59 -15.95 20.90
CA ALA A 145 20.29 -15.72 21.51
C ALA A 145 20.28 -15.97 23.03
N LYS A 146 21.20 -16.80 23.58
CA LYS A 146 21.30 -17.08 25.03
C LYS A 146 21.41 -15.79 25.87
N GLN A 147 22.11 -14.79 25.40
CA GLN A 147 22.29 -13.53 26.13
C GLN A 147 21.00 -12.69 26.25
N TYR A 148 19.95 -13.03 25.51
CA TYR A 148 18.65 -12.33 25.53
C TYR A 148 17.63 -13.05 26.39
N ILE A 149 17.95 -14.21 26.97
CA ILE A 149 17.08 -14.91 27.91
C ILE A 149 16.97 -14.09 29.19
N SER A 150 15.74 -13.77 29.57
CA SER A 150 15.46 -12.97 30.76
C SER A 150 14.06 -13.26 31.29
N GLU A 151 13.94 -13.68 32.52
CA GLU A 151 12.65 -13.86 33.19
C GLU A 151 11.89 -12.53 33.33
N GLU A 152 12.60 -11.45 33.63
CA GLU A 152 12.03 -10.10 33.74
C GLU A 152 11.37 -9.62 32.45
N LYS A 153 11.96 -9.97 31.31
CA LYS A 153 11.46 -9.63 29.97
C LYS A 153 10.60 -10.72 29.35
N GLU A 154 10.27 -11.75 30.12
CA GLU A 154 9.46 -12.89 29.65
C GLU A 154 10.02 -13.56 28.37
N VAL A 155 11.35 -13.69 28.27
CA VAL A 155 12.05 -14.48 27.26
C VAL A 155 12.66 -15.68 27.93
N LYS A 156 12.09 -16.85 27.72
CA LYS A 156 12.46 -18.06 28.48
C LYS A 156 13.48 -18.95 27.78
N THR A 157 13.47 -18.91 26.43
CA THR A 157 14.34 -19.78 25.62
C THR A 157 14.97 -19.00 24.47
N GLU A 158 16.03 -19.59 23.89
CA GLU A 158 16.69 -19.07 22.69
C GLU A 158 15.73 -18.98 21.49
N GLU A 159 14.87 -19.98 21.35
CA GLU A 159 13.87 -20.05 20.28
C GLU A 159 12.87 -18.90 20.40
N GLU A 160 12.42 -18.55 21.61
CA GLU A 160 11.55 -17.40 21.84
C GLU A 160 12.24 -16.08 21.48
N ALA A 161 13.54 -15.95 21.81
CA ALA A 161 14.33 -14.77 21.44
C ALA A 161 14.45 -14.64 19.91
N ILE A 162 14.80 -15.73 19.23
CA ILE A 162 14.92 -15.77 17.76
C ILE A 162 13.56 -15.50 17.11
N ALA A 163 12.47 -16.10 17.61
CA ALA A 163 11.13 -15.86 17.08
C ALA A 163 10.72 -14.38 17.19
N GLY A 164 10.99 -13.75 18.32
CA GLY A 164 10.75 -12.31 18.49
C GLY A 164 11.59 -11.44 17.55
N ALA A 165 12.87 -11.77 17.36
CA ALA A 165 13.74 -11.11 16.40
C ALA A 165 13.21 -11.28 14.95
N LYS A 166 12.73 -12.48 14.59
CA LYS A 166 12.08 -12.74 13.28
C LYS A 166 10.83 -11.87 13.08
N ASP A 167 10.00 -11.72 14.10
CA ASP A 167 8.82 -10.86 14.02
C ASP A 167 9.18 -9.38 13.78
N ILE A 168 10.25 -8.88 14.41
CA ILE A 168 10.77 -7.52 14.18
C ILE A 168 11.24 -7.37 12.73
N ILE A 169 12.03 -8.31 12.22
CA ILE A 169 12.53 -8.28 10.83
C ILE A 169 11.38 -8.36 9.84
N ALA A 170 10.40 -9.24 10.07
CA ALA A 170 9.22 -9.37 9.21
C ALA A 170 8.45 -8.05 9.10
N GLU A 171 8.30 -7.31 10.20
CA GLU A 171 7.67 -6.00 10.20
C GLU A 171 8.50 -4.96 9.44
N ILE A 172 9.82 -4.94 9.61
CA ILE A 172 10.73 -4.04 8.87
C ILE A 172 10.59 -4.26 7.36
N ILE A 173 10.58 -5.53 6.90
CA ILE A 173 10.40 -5.88 5.48
C ILE A 173 9.03 -5.39 5.00
N SER A 174 7.96 -5.65 5.76
CA SER A 174 6.59 -5.28 5.38
C SER A 174 6.35 -3.77 5.33
N ASP A 175 7.11 -2.99 6.09
CA ASP A 175 7.00 -1.54 6.16
C ASP A 175 7.85 -0.81 5.11
N ASN A 176 8.67 -1.54 4.36
CA ASN A 176 9.51 -0.93 3.34
C ASN A 176 8.67 -0.44 2.15
N ALA A 177 8.68 0.88 1.93
CA ALA A 177 7.87 1.54 0.91
C ALA A 177 8.24 1.10 -0.52
N ASP A 178 9.54 0.89 -0.80
CA ASP A 178 10.01 0.48 -2.12
C ASP A 178 9.56 -0.95 -2.44
N TYR A 179 9.61 -1.85 -1.45
CA TYR A 179 9.14 -3.23 -1.62
C TYR A 179 7.64 -3.24 -1.90
N ARG A 180 6.85 -2.51 -1.15
CA ARG A 180 5.40 -2.41 -1.34
C ARG A 180 5.05 -1.86 -2.71
N THR A 181 5.71 -0.78 -3.11
CA THR A 181 5.51 -0.18 -4.44
C THR A 181 5.81 -1.16 -5.56
N TRP A 182 6.92 -1.89 -5.46
CA TRP A 182 7.29 -2.88 -6.47
C TRP A 182 6.30 -4.05 -6.51
N ILE A 183 5.93 -4.59 -5.34
CA ILE A 183 4.98 -5.71 -5.23
C ILE A 183 3.62 -5.31 -5.81
N ARG A 184 3.11 -4.14 -5.46
CA ARG A 184 1.84 -3.61 -5.99
C ARG A 184 1.87 -3.49 -7.50
N LYS A 185 2.90 -2.87 -8.08
CA LYS A 185 3.07 -2.74 -9.52
C LYS A 185 3.16 -4.10 -10.22
N THR A 186 3.90 -5.03 -9.64
CA THR A 186 4.06 -6.38 -10.17
C THR A 186 2.75 -7.16 -10.13
N THR A 187 2.01 -7.08 -9.03
CA THR A 187 0.70 -7.73 -8.88
C THR A 187 -0.34 -7.13 -9.85
N MET A 188 -0.37 -5.80 -10.00
CA MET A 188 -1.25 -5.16 -10.99
C MET A 188 -0.97 -5.63 -12.41
N LYS A 189 0.29 -5.84 -12.77
CA LYS A 189 0.71 -6.21 -14.14
C LYS A 189 0.59 -7.70 -14.41
N LYS A 190 0.96 -8.55 -13.44
CA LYS A 190 1.08 -10.02 -13.62
C LYS A 190 0.05 -10.82 -12.83
N GLY A 191 -0.62 -10.21 -11.87
CA GLY A 191 -1.60 -10.86 -11.02
C GLY A 191 -2.88 -11.17 -11.77
N LYS A 192 -3.69 -12.04 -11.16
CA LYS A 192 -4.96 -12.50 -11.68
C LYS A 192 -6.05 -12.30 -10.64
N VAL A 193 -7.25 -11.98 -11.11
CA VAL A 193 -8.46 -12.08 -10.29
C VAL A 193 -9.04 -13.46 -10.50
N VAL A 194 -9.22 -14.17 -9.41
CA VAL A 194 -9.76 -15.54 -9.39
C VAL A 194 -11.07 -15.54 -8.61
N SER A 195 -12.07 -16.21 -9.13
CA SER A 195 -13.34 -16.38 -8.44
C SER A 195 -13.77 -17.85 -8.47
N THR A 196 -14.29 -18.32 -7.33
CA THR A 196 -14.83 -19.66 -7.18
C THR A 196 -16.20 -19.60 -6.52
N ALA A 197 -17.08 -20.53 -6.87
CA ALA A 197 -18.34 -20.69 -6.15
C ALA A 197 -18.10 -21.19 -4.73
N LYS A 198 -18.87 -20.70 -3.77
CA LYS A 198 -18.90 -21.29 -2.41
C LYS A 198 -19.62 -22.64 -2.39
N ASP A 199 -20.65 -22.74 -3.19
CA ASP A 199 -21.40 -23.96 -3.43
C ASP A 199 -21.67 -24.08 -4.94
N PRO A 200 -20.96 -24.96 -5.66
CA PRO A 200 -21.10 -25.11 -7.10
C PRO A 200 -22.47 -25.62 -7.56
N GLU A 201 -23.26 -26.27 -6.68
CA GLU A 201 -24.59 -26.81 -6.99
C GLU A 201 -25.69 -25.73 -6.92
N THR A 202 -25.37 -24.54 -6.38
CA THR A 202 -26.35 -23.46 -6.29
C THR A 202 -26.49 -22.75 -7.63
N GLU A 203 -27.64 -22.82 -8.26
CA GLU A 203 -27.95 -22.03 -9.47
C GLU A 203 -28.01 -20.55 -9.17
N SER A 204 -27.30 -19.73 -9.93
CA SER A 204 -27.31 -18.28 -9.79
C SER A 204 -26.94 -17.55 -11.08
N VAL A 205 -27.16 -16.24 -11.09
CA VAL A 205 -26.73 -15.37 -12.21
C VAL A 205 -25.21 -15.23 -12.31
N TYR A 206 -24.47 -15.81 -11.39
CA TYR A 206 -23.00 -15.73 -11.31
C TYR A 206 -22.30 -17.00 -11.76
N GLU A 207 -23.00 -17.97 -12.39
CA GLU A 207 -22.42 -19.26 -12.82
C GLU A 207 -21.18 -19.09 -13.70
N MET A 208 -21.14 -18.06 -14.55
CA MET A 208 -19.98 -17.76 -15.40
C MET A 208 -18.72 -17.36 -14.60
N TYR A 209 -18.86 -17.10 -13.29
CA TYR A 209 -17.78 -16.73 -12.37
C TYR A 209 -17.48 -17.83 -11.34
N TYR A 210 -18.06 -19.01 -11.44
CA TYR A 210 -17.84 -20.13 -10.51
C TYR A 210 -16.45 -20.72 -10.63
N GLU A 211 -15.88 -20.69 -11.83
CA GLU A 211 -14.47 -21.00 -12.13
C GLU A 211 -13.93 -19.92 -13.06
N PHE A 212 -13.59 -18.78 -12.50
CA PHE A 212 -13.19 -17.61 -13.29
C PHE A 212 -11.78 -17.18 -12.95
N GLU A 213 -11.01 -16.89 -13.99
CA GLU A 213 -9.65 -16.32 -13.89
C GLU A 213 -9.45 -15.30 -14.99
N GLU A 214 -8.98 -14.12 -14.63
CA GLU A 214 -8.59 -13.08 -15.60
C GLU A 214 -7.46 -12.20 -15.03
N SER A 215 -6.57 -11.72 -15.90
CA SER A 215 -5.51 -10.77 -15.53
C SER A 215 -6.10 -9.50 -14.91
N VAL A 216 -5.51 -9.04 -13.80
CA VAL A 216 -5.90 -7.79 -13.14
C VAL A 216 -5.89 -6.61 -14.12
N GLU A 217 -4.85 -6.52 -14.96
CA GLU A 217 -4.67 -5.44 -15.93
C GLU A 217 -5.78 -5.37 -17.00
N LYS A 218 -6.38 -6.51 -17.33
CA LYS A 218 -7.37 -6.64 -18.42
C LYS A 218 -8.81 -6.71 -17.94
N LEU A 219 -9.03 -6.79 -16.64
CA LEU A 219 -10.35 -7.03 -16.06
C LEU A 219 -11.29 -5.85 -16.32
N ALA A 220 -12.36 -6.09 -17.05
CA ALA A 220 -13.34 -5.08 -17.41
C ALA A 220 -14.21 -4.66 -16.21
N GLY A 221 -14.57 -3.37 -16.12
CA GLY A 221 -15.32 -2.81 -15.00
C GLY A 221 -16.65 -3.52 -14.70
N HIS A 222 -17.41 -3.94 -15.72
CA HIS A 222 -18.66 -4.68 -15.51
C HIS A 222 -18.45 -6.04 -14.85
N ARG A 223 -17.31 -6.72 -15.12
CA ARG A 223 -16.95 -7.98 -14.46
C ARG A 223 -16.57 -7.75 -12.99
N ILE A 224 -15.83 -6.67 -12.71
CA ILE A 224 -15.50 -6.27 -11.33
C ILE A 224 -16.78 -6.08 -10.52
N LEU A 225 -17.76 -5.36 -11.07
CA LEU A 225 -19.04 -5.14 -10.41
C LEU A 225 -19.79 -6.46 -10.17
N ALA A 226 -19.82 -7.36 -11.15
CA ALA A 226 -20.47 -8.67 -11.02
C ALA A 226 -19.81 -9.55 -9.96
N LEU A 227 -18.45 -9.63 -9.96
CA LEU A 227 -17.67 -10.37 -8.97
C LEU A 227 -17.91 -9.84 -7.55
N ASN A 228 -17.85 -8.53 -7.35
CA ASN A 228 -18.08 -7.92 -6.04
C ASN A 228 -19.51 -8.13 -5.55
N ARG A 229 -20.50 -8.13 -6.44
CA ARG A 229 -21.88 -8.40 -6.10
C ARG A 229 -22.07 -9.85 -5.70
N GLY A 230 -21.54 -10.81 -6.48
CA GLY A 230 -21.60 -12.23 -6.14
C GLY A 230 -20.91 -12.58 -4.82
N GLU A 231 -19.82 -11.90 -4.50
CA GLU A 231 -19.13 -12.03 -3.19
C GLU A 231 -19.99 -11.46 -2.05
N LYS A 232 -20.58 -10.27 -2.23
CA LYS A 232 -21.48 -9.65 -1.24
C LYS A 232 -22.72 -10.50 -0.96
N GLU A 233 -23.25 -11.16 -1.99
CA GLU A 233 -24.36 -12.09 -1.91
C GLU A 233 -23.92 -13.48 -1.36
N LYS A 234 -22.64 -13.68 -1.04
CA LYS A 234 -22.03 -14.89 -0.48
C LYS A 234 -22.09 -16.10 -1.42
N ILE A 235 -22.23 -15.88 -2.70
CA ILE A 235 -22.23 -16.92 -3.74
C ILE A 235 -20.79 -17.18 -4.20
N LEU A 236 -20.00 -16.15 -4.38
CA LEU A 236 -18.62 -16.22 -4.83
C LEU A 236 -17.61 -16.01 -3.70
N THR A 237 -16.42 -16.57 -3.88
CA THR A 237 -15.18 -16.18 -3.20
C THR A 237 -14.27 -15.57 -4.25
N VAL A 238 -13.85 -14.33 -4.05
CA VAL A 238 -13.01 -13.58 -4.99
C VAL A 238 -11.67 -13.26 -4.36
N LYS A 239 -10.58 -13.52 -5.08
CA LYS A 239 -9.20 -13.25 -4.65
C LYS A 239 -8.39 -12.61 -5.75
N VAL A 240 -7.35 -11.88 -5.37
CA VAL A 240 -6.29 -11.46 -6.29
C VAL A 240 -5.08 -12.34 -6.03
N GLU A 241 -4.73 -13.17 -6.99
CA GLU A 241 -3.54 -14.01 -6.95
C GLU A 241 -2.35 -13.22 -7.50
N ALA A 242 -1.36 -12.99 -6.66
CA ALA A 242 -0.13 -12.32 -7.03
C ALA A 242 0.89 -13.33 -7.60
N PRO A 243 1.89 -12.88 -8.39
CA PRO A 243 3.00 -13.73 -8.83
C PRO A 243 3.98 -13.99 -7.66
N GLU A 244 3.57 -14.89 -6.76
CA GLU A 244 4.24 -15.15 -5.47
C GLU A 244 5.73 -15.47 -5.64
N GLU A 245 6.09 -16.36 -6.57
CA GLU A 245 7.49 -16.74 -6.80
C GLU A 245 8.37 -15.55 -7.20
N ASP A 246 7.88 -14.67 -8.07
CA ASP A 246 8.61 -13.48 -8.49
C ASP A 246 8.80 -12.52 -7.30
N ILE A 247 7.76 -12.39 -6.47
CA ILE A 247 7.76 -11.50 -5.30
C ILE A 247 8.72 -12.02 -4.23
N LEU A 248 8.65 -13.30 -3.89
CA LEU A 248 9.55 -13.89 -2.90
C LEU A 248 11.01 -13.80 -3.37
N ARG A 249 11.29 -14.11 -4.63
CA ARG A 249 12.64 -13.96 -5.21
C ARG A 249 13.14 -12.53 -5.14
N TYR A 250 12.27 -11.55 -5.41
CA TYR A 250 12.63 -10.14 -5.28
C TYR A 250 12.96 -9.75 -3.83
N LEU A 251 12.09 -10.12 -2.88
CA LEU A 251 12.28 -9.82 -1.46
C LEU A 251 13.53 -10.51 -0.90
N GLU A 252 13.76 -11.78 -1.24
CA GLU A 252 14.99 -12.49 -0.85
C GLU A 252 16.23 -11.78 -1.36
N LYS A 253 16.26 -11.42 -2.65
CA LYS A 253 17.39 -10.71 -3.26
C LYS A 253 17.67 -9.35 -2.62
N LYS A 254 16.64 -8.68 -2.10
CA LYS A 254 16.77 -7.38 -1.43
C LYS A 254 17.15 -7.51 0.04
N THR A 255 16.72 -8.55 0.69
CA THR A 255 16.94 -8.77 2.14
C THR A 255 18.23 -9.55 2.41
N ILE A 256 18.52 -10.57 1.59
CA ILE A 256 19.69 -11.44 1.77
C ILE A 256 20.80 -10.97 0.83
N VAL A 257 21.71 -10.17 1.37
CA VAL A 257 22.82 -9.58 0.61
C VAL A 257 24.13 -10.34 0.78
N ASN A 258 24.26 -11.10 1.87
CA ASN A 258 25.40 -11.95 2.13
C ASN A 258 24.94 -13.38 2.44
N ASP A 259 25.53 -14.36 1.77
CA ASP A 259 25.28 -15.74 2.12
C ASP A 259 26.01 -16.08 3.44
N ASN A 260 25.25 -16.55 4.43
CA ASN A 260 25.76 -16.86 5.73
C ASN A 260 25.09 -18.14 6.26
N PRO A 261 25.85 -19.17 6.68
CA PRO A 261 25.31 -20.47 7.04
C PRO A 261 24.32 -20.44 8.22
N TYR A 262 24.37 -19.40 9.04
CA TYR A 262 23.53 -19.28 10.24
C TYR A 262 22.32 -18.37 10.08
N THR A 263 22.35 -17.46 9.10
CA THR A 263 21.27 -16.47 8.95
C THR A 263 20.48 -16.60 7.66
N THR A 264 21.06 -17.13 6.57
CA THR A 264 20.41 -17.16 5.25
C THR A 264 19.09 -17.94 5.26
N SER A 265 19.06 -19.14 5.84
CA SER A 265 17.83 -19.95 5.91
C SER A 265 16.74 -19.27 6.74
N VAL A 266 17.14 -18.71 7.88
CA VAL A 266 16.22 -18.02 8.79
C VAL A 266 15.64 -16.76 8.12
N LEU A 267 16.45 -15.99 7.40
CA LEU A 267 15.97 -14.80 6.67
C LEU A 267 15.03 -15.16 5.52
N LYS A 268 15.21 -16.31 4.84
CA LYS A 268 14.25 -16.80 3.85
C LYS A 268 12.88 -17.08 4.48
N GLU A 269 12.85 -17.75 5.62
CA GLU A 269 11.61 -17.98 6.37
C GLU A 269 10.94 -16.66 6.78
N VAL A 270 11.73 -15.68 7.24
CA VAL A 270 11.22 -14.35 7.62
C VAL A 270 10.64 -13.61 6.42
N VAL A 271 11.28 -13.66 5.26
CA VAL A 271 10.77 -13.06 4.01
C VAL A 271 9.43 -13.66 3.63
N GLU A 272 9.32 -14.99 3.66
CA GLU A 272 8.07 -15.69 3.35
C GLU A 272 6.96 -15.33 4.35
N ASP A 273 7.23 -15.34 5.65
CA ASP A 273 6.27 -14.95 6.69
C ASP A 273 5.83 -13.48 6.54
N SER A 274 6.79 -12.58 6.32
CA SER A 274 6.50 -11.16 6.08
C SER A 274 5.57 -10.95 4.89
N TYR A 275 5.85 -11.64 3.79
CA TYR A 275 5.01 -11.55 2.59
C TYR A 275 3.61 -12.12 2.86
N LYS A 276 3.49 -13.38 3.25
CA LYS A 276 2.21 -14.07 3.40
C LYS A 276 1.32 -13.47 4.50
N ARG A 277 1.91 -13.09 5.62
CA ARG A 277 1.15 -12.62 6.78
C ARG A 277 0.87 -11.12 6.77
N LEU A 278 1.81 -10.31 6.28
CA LEU A 278 1.75 -8.85 6.44
C LEU A 278 1.54 -8.09 5.11
N ILE A 279 2.21 -8.51 4.04
CA ILE A 279 2.22 -7.75 2.78
C ILE A 279 1.06 -8.18 1.88
N GLU A 280 0.95 -9.46 1.56
CA GLU A 280 -0.03 -10.00 0.61
C GLU A 280 -1.47 -9.61 0.94
N PRO A 281 -1.98 -9.79 2.18
CA PRO A 281 -3.37 -9.44 2.50
C PRO A 281 -3.64 -7.94 2.42
N ALA A 282 -2.63 -7.12 2.67
CA ALA A 282 -2.74 -5.67 2.58
C ALA A 282 -2.77 -5.20 1.12
N ILE A 283 -1.83 -5.68 0.29
CA ILE A 283 -1.75 -5.33 -1.13
C ILE A 283 -2.97 -5.86 -1.89
N GLU A 284 -3.43 -7.08 -1.61
CA GLU A 284 -4.67 -7.62 -2.19
C GLU A 284 -5.85 -6.68 -1.93
N ARG A 285 -6.04 -6.25 -0.70
CA ARG A 285 -7.10 -5.31 -0.32
C ARG A 285 -6.97 -3.97 -1.04
N GLU A 286 -5.76 -3.44 -1.15
CA GLU A 286 -5.50 -2.20 -1.87
C GLU A 286 -5.85 -2.32 -3.36
N ILE A 287 -5.46 -3.41 -4.01
CA ILE A 287 -5.78 -3.68 -5.42
C ILE A 287 -7.28 -3.85 -5.62
N ARG A 288 -7.94 -4.63 -4.77
CA ARG A 288 -9.40 -4.82 -4.84
C ARG A 288 -10.15 -3.49 -4.68
N ASN A 289 -9.72 -2.63 -3.75
CA ASN A 289 -10.29 -1.30 -3.60
C ASN A 289 -10.04 -0.44 -4.85
N CYS A 290 -8.84 -0.48 -5.42
CA CYS A 290 -8.53 0.23 -6.66
C CYS A 290 -9.45 -0.19 -7.80
N LEU A 291 -9.68 -1.50 -7.97
CA LEU A 291 -10.58 -2.05 -8.99
C LEU A 291 -12.05 -1.62 -8.81
N LEU A 292 -12.48 -1.34 -7.58
CA LEU A 292 -13.84 -0.86 -7.31
C LEU A 292 -14.10 0.58 -7.79
N TYR A 293 -13.04 1.39 -7.90
CA TYR A 293 -13.14 2.82 -8.28
C TYR A 293 -12.72 3.10 -9.73
N THR A 294 -12.41 2.05 -10.50
CA THR A 294 -12.09 2.14 -11.93
C THR A 294 -13.30 1.83 -12.79
#